data_c8e552e912ce639e3f9e055f11aaab33
#
_entry.id   c8e552e912ce639e3f9e055f11aaab33
#
_cell.length_a   1.000
_cell.length_b   1.000
_cell.length_c   1.000
_cell.angle_alpha   90.00
_cell.angle_beta   90.00
_cell.angle_gamma   90.00
#
_symmetry.space_group_name_H-M   'P 1'
#
loop_
_entity.id
_entity.type
_entity.pdbx_description
1 polymer ?
#
loop_
_entity_poly.entity_id
_entity_poly.type
_entity_poly.pdbx_seq_one_letter_code
_entity_poly.pdbx_strand_id
1 'polypeptide(L)'
;MNNKYNSPYSASVTGCGYMLDEMNNILPLLMSSEQDALLKKEIIENKYLMINTENTRKRAVAEFKLRYNSVSPAFWAQYQSFSREAQNVGMFYVMLKSYKLFFDFQLNVILSKWNSIQREVSKNDIIIAINEISANDDFVDSWSDQTKNKVAVTFLSTLIPQHN
;
A
#
# COMPACT_ATOMS: atom_id res chain seq x y z
N MET A 1 8.92 -4.85 11.90
CA MET A 1 9.97 -4.08 12.62
C MET A 1 9.28 -3.24 13.68
N ASN A 2 9.57 -3.48 14.96
CA ASN A 2 9.14 -2.53 16.00
C ASN A 2 9.89 -1.23 15.74
N ASN A 3 9.19 -0.17 15.33
CA ASN A 3 9.83 1.11 15.22
C ASN A 3 10.18 1.64 16.64
N LYS A 4 11.24 2.42 16.73
CA LYS A 4 11.76 3.00 17.99
C LYS A 4 10.67 3.75 18.81
N TYR A 5 9.62 4.21 18.14
CA TYR A 5 8.58 5.07 18.70
C TYR A 5 7.29 4.33 19.03
N ASN A 6 7.22 3.00 18.78
CA ASN A 6 5.98 2.22 18.94
C ASN A 6 4.76 2.82 18.19
N SER A 7 5.00 3.51 17.09
CA SER A 7 3.96 4.11 16.26
C SER A 7 3.23 3.05 15.42
N PRO A 8 1.91 3.17 15.25
CA PRO A 8 1.14 2.31 14.35
C PRO A 8 1.33 2.68 12.86
N TYR A 9 2.03 3.76 12.57
CA TYR A 9 2.22 4.29 11.22
C TYR A 9 3.50 3.78 10.59
N SER A 10 3.52 3.74 9.26
CA SER A 10 4.68 3.39 8.45
C SER A 10 4.64 4.11 7.10
N ALA A 11 5.81 4.51 6.62
CA ALA A 11 6.00 5.04 5.28
C ALA A 11 6.51 3.95 4.30
N SER A 12 6.51 2.67 4.68
CA SER A 12 7.08 1.57 3.88
C SER A 12 6.46 1.43 2.50
N VAL A 13 5.16 1.75 2.39
CA VAL A 13 4.41 1.77 1.13
C VAL A 13 5.06 2.63 0.04
N THR A 14 5.83 3.66 0.42
CA THR A 14 6.52 4.54 -0.55
C THR A 14 7.66 3.86 -1.29
N GLY A 15 8.15 2.74 -0.79
CA GLY A 15 9.21 1.95 -1.43
C GLY A 15 8.72 1.02 -2.53
N CYS A 16 7.41 0.76 -2.56
CA CYS A 16 6.78 -0.18 -3.48
C CYS A 16 5.63 0.51 -4.27
N GLY A 17 4.89 1.42 -3.64
CA GLY A 17 3.72 2.04 -4.26
C GLY A 17 2.53 1.09 -4.38
N TYR A 18 1.66 1.33 -5.36
CA TYR A 18 0.44 0.53 -5.56
C TYR A 18 0.74 -0.86 -6.13
N MET A 19 1.45 -0.93 -7.26
CA MET A 19 1.96 -2.14 -7.92
C MET A 19 0.91 -3.28 -8.01
N LEU A 20 -0.23 -2.97 -8.64
CA LEU A 20 -1.34 -3.92 -8.75
C LEU A 20 -0.97 -5.14 -9.59
N ASP A 21 -0.28 -4.92 -10.71
CA ASP A 21 0.06 -6.01 -11.65
C ASP A 21 1.11 -6.94 -11.05
N GLU A 22 2.14 -6.37 -10.43
CA GLU A 22 3.18 -7.14 -9.76
C GLU A 22 2.60 -7.96 -8.60
N MET A 23 1.68 -7.38 -7.82
CA MET A 23 0.99 -8.11 -6.75
C MET A 23 0.15 -9.25 -7.31
N ASN A 24 -0.59 -9.02 -8.40
CA ASN A 24 -1.37 -10.05 -9.08
C ASN A 24 -0.48 -11.16 -9.65
N ASN A 25 0.66 -10.80 -10.23
CA ASN A 25 1.59 -11.76 -10.82
C ASN A 25 2.17 -12.74 -9.79
N ILE A 26 2.44 -12.28 -8.56
CA ILE A 26 2.99 -13.15 -7.51
C ILE A 26 1.92 -13.73 -6.57
N LEU A 27 0.67 -13.37 -6.74
CA LEU A 27 -0.41 -13.88 -5.86
C LEU A 27 -0.45 -15.42 -5.78
N PRO A 28 -0.25 -16.18 -6.87
CA PRO A 28 -0.15 -17.65 -6.77
C PRO A 28 0.99 -18.14 -5.88
N LEU A 29 2.13 -17.42 -5.84
CA LEU A 29 3.25 -17.76 -4.96
C LEU A 29 2.91 -17.45 -3.49
N LEU A 30 2.20 -16.33 -3.25
CA LEU A 30 1.73 -15.94 -1.92
C LEU A 30 0.71 -16.92 -1.34
N MET A 31 -0.12 -17.52 -2.18
CA MET A 31 -1.14 -18.50 -1.79
C MET A 31 -0.61 -19.92 -1.61
N SER A 32 0.64 -20.18 -1.99
CA SER A 32 1.25 -21.51 -1.90
C SER A 32 1.61 -21.89 -0.46
N SER A 33 1.53 -23.18 -0.15
CA SER A 33 2.08 -23.75 1.09
C SER A 33 3.60 -23.58 1.21
N GLU A 34 4.31 -23.41 0.07
CA GLU A 34 5.76 -23.19 -0.02
C GLU A 34 6.11 -21.70 -0.24
N GLN A 35 5.23 -20.80 0.20
CA GLN A 35 5.32 -19.35 -0.04
C GLN A 35 6.74 -18.79 0.15
N ASP A 36 7.38 -19.09 1.29
CA ASP A 36 8.69 -18.48 1.62
C ASP A 36 9.80 -18.93 0.67
N ALA A 37 9.81 -20.21 0.26
CA ALA A 37 10.79 -20.75 -0.68
C ALA A 37 10.58 -20.14 -2.08
N LEU A 38 9.34 -20.09 -2.54
CA LEU A 38 8.98 -19.54 -3.85
C LEU A 38 9.28 -18.05 -3.94
N LEU A 39 8.98 -17.28 -2.91
CA LEU A 39 9.28 -15.84 -2.89
C LEU A 39 10.79 -15.54 -2.83
N LYS A 40 11.56 -16.32 -2.09
CA LYS A 40 13.04 -16.23 -2.12
C LYS A 40 13.59 -16.50 -3.51
N LYS A 41 13.07 -17.50 -4.18
CA LYS A 41 13.45 -17.84 -5.56
C LYS A 41 13.08 -16.72 -6.52
N GLU A 42 11.88 -16.16 -6.39
CA GLU A 42 11.42 -15.04 -7.23
C GLU A 42 12.27 -13.79 -7.09
N ILE A 43 12.74 -13.47 -5.89
CA ILE A 43 13.67 -12.34 -5.67
C ILE A 43 14.93 -12.49 -6.52
N ILE A 44 15.43 -13.71 -6.72
CA ILE A 44 16.64 -14.01 -7.50
C ILE A 44 16.31 -14.09 -8.99
N GLU A 45 15.34 -14.90 -9.37
CA GLU A 45 15.01 -15.25 -10.76
C GLU A 45 14.22 -14.15 -11.50
N ASN A 46 13.45 -13.34 -10.77
CA ASN A 46 12.65 -12.24 -11.33
C ASN A 46 11.71 -12.66 -12.48
N LYS A 47 10.99 -13.74 -12.27
CA LYS A 47 10.15 -14.39 -13.29
C LYS A 47 8.79 -13.74 -13.44
N TYR A 48 8.22 -13.28 -12.32
CA TYR A 48 6.86 -12.78 -12.22
C TYR A 48 6.81 -11.28 -11.88
N LEU A 49 7.73 -10.80 -11.04
CA LEU A 49 7.78 -9.39 -10.62
C LEU A 49 8.25 -8.45 -11.74
N MET A 50 9.19 -8.90 -12.56
CA MET A 50 9.79 -8.11 -13.65
C MET A 50 10.39 -6.77 -13.16
N ILE A 51 10.88 -6.73 -11.91
CA ILE A 51 11.47 -5.55 -11.27
C ILE A 51 12.99 -5.60 -11.42
N ASN A 52 13.59 -4.54 -11.95
CA ASN A 52 15.00 -4.52 -12.40
C ASN A 52 16.01 -4.88 -11.30
N THR A 53 15.89 -4.33 -10.07
CA THR A 53 16.89 -4.54 -9.05
C THR A 53 16.45 -5.52 -7.97
N GLU A 54 17.38 -6.37 -7.51
CA GLU A 54 17.12 -7.34 -6.44
C GLU A 54 16.66 -6.64 -5.13
N ASN A 55 17.27 -5.50 -4.78
CA ASN A 55 16.86 -4.76 -3.59
C ASN A 55 15.43 -4.25 -3.68
N THR A 56 14.98 -3.80 -4.85
CA THR A 56 13.59 -3.40 -5.05
C THR A 56 12.65 -4.59 -4.98
N ARG A 57 13.05 -5.75 -5.55
CA ARG A 57 12.29 -7.01 -5.42
C ARG A 57 12.13 -7.45 -3.97
N LYS A 58 13.21 -7.40 -3.18
CA LYS A 58 13.16 -7.71 -1.74
C LYS A 58 12.15 -6.84 -0.98
N ARG A 59 12.16 -5.53 -1.26
CA ARG A 59 11.21 -4.58 -0.65
C ARG A 59 9.77 -4.85 -1.12
N ALA A 60 9.56 -5.05 -2.41
CA ALA A 60 8.25 -5.35 -2.98
C ALA A 60 7.66 -6.63 -2.38
N VAL A 61 8.44 -7.71 -2.31
CA VAL A 61 8.01 -8.98 -1.71
C VAL A 61 7.63 -8.79 -0.23
N ALA A 62 8.38 -8.02 0.54
CA ALA A 62 8.05 -7.73 1.93
C ALA A 62 6.70 -7.00 2.06
N GLU A 63 6.47 -5.98 1.23
CA GLU A 63 5.20 -5.23 1.19
C GLU A 63 4.04 -6.11 0.70
N PHE A 64 4.26 -6.95 -0.30
CA PHE A 64 3.22 -7.86 -0.80
C PHE A 64 2.84 -8.95 0.22
N LYS A 65 3.79 -9.44 1.01
CA LYS A 65 3.49 -10.33 2.16
C LYS A 65 2.65 -9.59 3.22
N LEU A 66 2.98 -8.33 3.53
CA LEU A 66 2.19 -7.50 4.44
C LEU A 66 0.74 -7.37 3.94
N ARG A 67 0.56 -7.02 2.68
CA ARG A 67 -0.77 -6.89 2.04
C ARG A 67 -1.52 -8.21 2.01
N TYR A 68 -0.85 -9.29 1.64
CA TYR A 68 -1.45 -10.63 1.62
C TYR A 68 -2.00 -11.03 2.99
N ASN A 69 -1.23 -10.78 4.05
CA ASN A 69 -1.59 -11.12 5.43
C ASN A 69 -2.60 -10.16 6.07
N SER A 70 -2.92 -9.03 5.44
CA SER A 70 -3.86 -8.03 5.99
C SER A 70 -5.33 -8.40 5.81
N VAL A 71 -5.62 -9.38 4.96
CA VAL A 71 -6.97 -9.88 4.69
C VAL A 71 -6.98 -11.42 4.72
N SER A 72 -8.19 -12.01 4.79
CA SER A 72 -8.33 -13.46 4.90
C SER A 72 -7.95 -14.20 3.62
N PRO A 73 -7.53 -15.48 3.70
CA PRO A 73 -7.33 -16.32 2.52
C PRO A 73 -8.58 -16.44 1.63
N ALA A 74 -9.78 -16.41 2.23
CA ALA A 74 -11.04 -16.44 1.51
C ALA A 74 -11.23 -15.22 0.60
N PHE A 75 -10.76 -14.04 1.03
CA PHE A 75 -10.75 -12.84 0.19
C PHE A 75 -9.92 -13.06 -1.07
N TRP A 76 -8.70 -13.59 -0.95
CA TRP A 76 -7.82 -13.82 -2.08
C TRP A 76 -8.36 -14.88 -3.05
N ALA A 77 -9.03 -15.92 -2.52
CA ALA A 77 -9.67 -16.92 -3.36
C ALA A 77 -10.76 -16.31 -4.26
N GLN A 78 -11.56 -15.36 -3.73
CA GLN A 78 -12.56 -14.64 -4.50
C GLN A 78 -11.94 -13.60 -5.43
N TYR A 79 -10.93 -12.87 -4.95
CA TYR A 79 -10.23 -11.81 -5.68
C TYR A 79 -9.70 -12.27 -7.04
N GLN A 80 -9.25 -13.51 -7.16
CA GLN A 80 -8.77 -14.08 -8.44
C GLN A 80 -9.85 -14.13 -9.53
N SER A 81 -11.13 -14.15 -9.16
CA SER A 81 -12.26 -14.16 -10.10
C SER A 81 -12.79 -12.77 -10.45
N PHE A 82 -12.21 -11.72 -9.86
CA PHE A 82 -12.67 -10.34 -10.05
C PHE A 82 -12.30 -9.82 -11.45
N SER A 83 -13.17 -8.97 -12.01
CA SER A 83 -12.80 -8.13 -13.16
C SER A 83 -11.67 -7.17 -12.79
N ARG A 84 -11.00 -6.58 -13.78
CA ARG A 84 -9.91 -5.62 -13.53
C ARG A 84 -10.36 -4.45 -12.65
N GLU A 85 -11.54 -3.91 -12.90
CA GLU A 85 -12.13 -2.83 -12.11
C GLU A 85 -12.37 -3.27 -10.66
N ALA A 86 -12.93 -4.48 -10.47
CA ALA A 86 -13.15 -5.04 -9.14
C ALA A 86 -11.82 -5.35 -8.42
N GLN A 87 -10.76 -5.75 -9.15
CA GLN A 87 -9.42 -5.92 -8.60
C GLN A 87 -8.83 -4.59 -8.10
N ASN A 88 -9.01 -3.48 -8.83
CA ASN A 88 -8.61 -2.15 -8.37
C ASN A 88 -9.28 -1.80 -7.03
N VAL A 89 -10.60 -1.99 -6.93
CA VAL A 89 -11.35 -1.72 -5.68
C VAL A 89 -10.91 -2.66 -4.57
N GLY A 90 -10.76 -3.95 -4.87
CA GLY A 90 -10.30 -4.96 -3.91
C GLY A 90 -8.90 -4.68 -3.39
N MET A 91 -7.98 -4.27 -4.28
CA MET A 91 -6.62 -3.91 -3.88
C MET A 91 -6.61 -2.62 -3.06
N PHE A 92 -7.42 -1.63 -3.40
CA PHE A 92 -7.58 -0.44 -2.55
C PHE A 92 -8.04 -0.80 -1.14
N TYR A 93 -9.02 -1.70 -1.01
CA TYR A 93 -9.43 -2.23 0.30
C TYR A 93 -8.26 -2.89 1.04
N VAL A 94 -7.46 -3.72 0.36
CA VAL A 94 -6.25 -4.33 0.93
C VAL A 94 -5.26 -3.26 1.41
N MET A 95 -5.06 -2.19 0.65
CA MET A 95 -4.19 -1.08 1.05
C MET A 95 -4.69 -0.39 2.33
N LEU A 96 -5.99 -0.16 2.45
CA LEU A 96 -6.58 0.41 3.68
C LEU A 96 -6.42 -0.51 4.89
N LYS A 97 -6.48 -1.83 4.70
CA LYS A 97 -6.25 -2.84 5.75
C LYS A 97 -4.78 -2.96 6.13
N SER A 98 -3.87 -2.75 5.19
CA SER A 98 -2.43 -2.91 5.39
C SER A 98 -1.76 -1.69 6.02
N TYR A 99 -2.27 -0.50 5.73
CA TYR A 99 -1.63 0.77 6.11
C TYR A 99 -2.60 1.66 6.89
N LYS A 100 -2.40 1.72 8.21
CA LYS A 100 -3.24 2.58 9.07
C LYS A 100 -3.31 4.03 8.56
N LEU A 101 -2.20 4.56 8.06
CA LEU A 101 -2.14 5.91 7.52
C LEU A 101 -3.11 6.11 6.35
N PHE A 102 -3.22 5.14 5.45
CA PHE A 102 -4.16 5.20 4.33
C PHE A 102 -5.61 5.10 4.79
N PHE A 103 -5.87 4.28 5.80
CA PHE A 103 -7.19 4.21 6.43
C PHE A 103 -7.59 5.55 7.05
N ASP A 104 -6.68 6.19 7.79
CA ASP A 104 -6.92 7.49 8.40
C ASP A 104 -7.15 8.59 7.33
N PHE A 105 -6.40 8.59 6.22
CA PHE A 105 -6.68 9.51 5.11
C PHE A 105 -8.05 9.27 4.47
N GLN A 106 -8.44 8.01 4.30
CA GLN A 106 -9.76 7.68 3.77
C GLN A 106 -10.88 8.25 4.65
N LEU A 107 -10.77 8.10 5.98
CA LEU A 107 -11.79 8.58 6.91
C LEU A 107 -11.77 10.10 7.05
N ASN A 108 -10.60 10.68 7.28
CA ASN A 108 -10.50 12.07 7.73
C ASN A 108 -10.40 13.06 6.55
N VAL A 109 -9.92 12.62 5.39
CA VAL A 109 -9.79 13.49 4.21
C VAL A 109 -10.82 13.15 3.15
N ILE A 110 -10.82 11.89 2.65
CA ILE A 110 -11.65 11.54 1.49
C ILE A 110 -13.15 11.64 1.84
N LEU A 111 -13.60 11.03 2.94
CA LEU A 111 -15.01 11.08 3.34
C LEU A 111 -15.44 12.50 3.73
N SER A 112 -14.57 13.27 4.37
CA SER A 112 -14.83 14.67 4.70
C SER A 112 -15.06 15.51 3.44
N LYS A 113 -14.17 15.38 2.45
CA LYS A 113 -14.29 16.06 1.15
C LYS A 113 -15.51 15.59 0.36
N TRP A 114 -15.80 14.29 0.37
CA TRP A 114 -16.99 13.74 -0.30
C TRP A 114 -18.29 14.38 0.19
N ASN A 115 -18.39 14.66 1.48
CA ASN A 115 -19.54 15.30 2.11
C ASN A 115 -19.52 16.83 2.04
N SER A 116 -18.51 17.42 1.41
CA SER A 116 -18.37 18.87 1.25
C SER A 116 -18.76 19.34 -0.17
N ILE A 117 -18.85 20.65 -0.35
CA ILE A 117 -19.09 21.27 -1.68
C ILE A 117 -17.89 21.02 -2.59
N GLN A 118 -16.67 21.07 -2.04
CA GLN A 118 -15.42 20.79 -2.75
C GLN A 118 -15.10 19.31 -2.65
N ARG A 119 -15.41 18.54 -3.69
CA ARG A 119 -15.18 17.09 -3.76
C ARG A 119 -13.79 16.71 -4.26
N GLU A 120 -12.95 17.67 -4.57
CA GLU A 120 -11.58 17.43 -5.02
C GLU A 120 -10.64 17.26 -3.84
N VAL A 121 -9.79 16.25 -3.93
CA VAL A 121 -8.73 15.95 -2.96
C VAL A 121 -7.39 16.28 -3.59
N SER A 122 -6.66 17.20 -2.96
CA SER A 122 -5.33 17.62 -3.38
C SER A 122 -4.23 16.94 -2.55
N LYS A 123 -3.00 16.99 -3.07
CA LYS A 123 -1.83 16.57 -2.30
C LYS A 123 -1.70 17.35 -0.98
N ASN A 124 -2.05 18.64 -1.00
CA ASN A 124 -1.98 19.48 0.18
C ASN A 124 -2.94 19.03 1.30
N ASP A 125 -4.13 18.56 0.95
CA ASP A 125 -5.07 18.00 1.94
C ASP A 125 -4.45 16.80 2.67
N ILE A 126 -3.74 15.94 1.96
CA ILE A 126 -3.04 14.80 2.56
C ILE A 126 -1.85 15.25 3.41
N ILE A 127 -1.09 16.24 2.97
CA ILE A 127 0.03 16.81 3.76
C ILE A 127 -0.47 17.43 5.06
N ILE A 128 -1.60 18.14 5.03
CA ILE A 128 -2.24 18.68 6.25
C ILE A 128 -2.59 17.54 7.21
N ALA A 129 -3.22 16.48 6.72
CA ALA A 129 -3.56 15.32 7.54
C ALA A 129 -2.31 14.63 8.14
N ILE A 130 -1.20 14.53 7.38
CA ILE A 130 0.08 14.01 7.91
C ILE A 130 0.61 14.91 9.03
N ASN A 131 0.52 16.23 8.88
CA ASN A 131 0.99 17.16 9.90
C ASN A 131 0.12 17.12 11.18
N GLU A 132 -1.18 16.91 11.04
CA GLU A 132 -2.08 16.68 12.18
C GLU A 132 -1.71 15.40 12.94
N ILE A 133 -1.37 14.32 12.22
CA ILE A 133 -0.86 13.09 12.82
C ILE A 133 0.50 13.35 13.49
N SER A 134 1.41 14.08 12.84
CA SER A 134 2.74 14.44 13.37
C SER A 134 2.66 15.16 14.72
N ALA A 135 1.62 15.96 14.94
CA ALA A 135 1.42 16.67 16.20
C ALA A 135 1.18 15.73 17.41
N ASN A 136 0.84 14.45 17.15
CA ASN A 136 0.51 13.45 18.16
C ASN A 136 1.31 12.14 18.04
N ASP A 137 2.24 12.06 17.09
CA ASP A 137 3.04 10.87 16.81
C ASP A 137 4.48 11.26 16.43
N ASP A 138 5.41 11.09 17.38
CA ASP A 138 6.83 11.47 17.24
C ASP A 138 7.52 10.76 16.07
N PHE A 139 7.07 9.55 15.71
CA PHE A 139 7.65 8.84 14.56
C PHE A 139 7.26 9.49 13.26
N VAL A 140 5.99 9.86 13.08
CA VAL A 140 5.53 10.59 11.88
C VAL A 140 6.14 11.99 11.85
N ASP A 141 6.30 12.63 13.00
CA ASP A 141 6.98 13.93 13.11
C ASP A 141 8.43 13.86 12.64
N SER A 142 9.12 12.77 12.95
CA SER A 142 10.52 12.55 12.53
C SER A 142 10.70 12.36 11.00
N TRP A 143 9.62 12.25 10.24
CA TRP A 143 9.73 12.08 8.78
C TRP A 143 10.14 13.38 8.09
N SER A 144 11.07 13.25 7.13
CA SER A 144 11.42 14.37 6.27
C SER A 144 10.23 14.81 5.39
N ASP A 145 10.23 16.08 4.96
CA ASP A 145 9.24 16.59 3.99
C ASP A 145 9.19 15.74 2.72
N GLN A 146 10.34 15.22 2.27
CA GLN A 146 10.40 14.31 1.14
C GLN A 146 9.61 13.02 1.40
N THR A 147 9.72 12.45 2.60
CA THR A 147 8.97 11.25 3.00
C THR A 147 7.47 11.54 3.04
N LYS A 148 7.07 12.64 3.72
CA LYS A 148 5.67 13.08 3.79
C LYS A 148 5.08 13.31 2.38
N ASN A 149 5.82 13.98 1.49
CA ASN A 149 5.42 14.17 0.10
C ASN A 149 5.26 12.86 -0.67
N LYS A 150 6.19 11.91 -0.52
CA LYS A 150 6.09 10.59 -1.17
C LYS A 150 4.86 9.81 -0.69
N VAL A 151 4.58 9.82 0.61
CA VAL A 151 3.38 9.20 1.18
C VAL A 151 2.12 9.79 0.55
N ALA A 152 2.01 11.12 0.48
CA ALA A 152 0.86 11.79 -0.09
C ALA A 152 0.65 11.42 -1.57
N VAL A 153 1.71 11.46 -2.37
CA VAL A 153 1.64 11.08 -3.80
C VAL A 153 1.28 9.61 -3.95
N THR A 154 1.87 8.72 -3.15
CA THR A 154 1.56 7.28 -3.21
C THR A 154 0.10 7.01 -2.87
N PHE A 155 -0.45 7.66 -1.83
CA PHE A 155 -1.87 7.52 -1.50
C PHE A 155 -2.77 7.99 -2.63
N LEU A 156 -2.54 9.19 -3.17
CA LEU A 156 -3.34 9.74 -4.26
C LEU A 156 -3.30 8.85 -5.51
N SER A 157 -2.17 8.22 -5.81
CA SER A 157 -2.06 7.29 -6.94
C SER A 157 -2.93 6.05 -6.79
N THR A 158 -3.31 5.67 -5.56
CA THR A 158 -4.22 4.54 -5.32
C THR A 158 -5.69 4.88 -5.58
N LEU A 159 -6.04 6.18 -5.62
CA LEU A 159 -7.40 6.64 -5.89
C LEU A 159 -7.72 6.71 -7.40
N ILE A 160 -6.69 6.62 -8.24
CA ILE A 160 -6.83 6.69 -9.70
C ILE A 160 -6.88 5.26 -10.23
N PRO A 161 -7.95 4.84 -10.95
CA PRO A 161 -7.99 3.53 -11.57
C PRO A 161 -6.77 3.31 -12.48
N GLN A 162 -6.10 2.18 -12.32
CA GLN A 162 -5.00 1.79 -13.20
C GLN A 162 -5.61 1.25 -14.50
N HIS A 163 -5.71 2.11 -15.51
CA HIS A 163 -6.08 1.72 -16.87
C HIS A 163 -4.80 1.39 -17.65
N ASN A 164 -4.70 0.18 -18.12
CA ASN A 164 -3.75 -0.23 -19.17
C ASN A 164 -4.43 -0.22 -20.52
#